data_d46b86e84405bae00ca77eda90cebbb1
#
_entry.id   d46b86e84405bae00ca77eda90cebbb1
#
_cell.length_a   1.000
_cell.length_b   1.000
_cell.length_c   1.000
_cell.angle_alpha   90.00
_cell.angle_beta   90.00
_cell.angle_gamma   90.00
#
_symmetry.space_group_name_H-M   'P 1'
#
loop_
_entity.id
_entity.type
_entity.pdbx_description
1 polymer ?
#
loop_
_entity_poly.entity_id
_entity_poly.type
_entity_poly.pdbx_seq_one_letter_code
_entity_poly.pdbx_strand_id
1 'polypeptide(L)'
;MQNTVNYQNQNTVQNKPYKYLCLLCASIVPLLVTGPFLPDLLVSLTSLWFIYYTIKNKIYYIYQNKFFYIFIGFCIVCITSSLLSDDILLSFESSLFYFRIGIFALLISYLIEKNQNILNYFYYFFIVTFSVLVIDGYYQFFNDINLFGQKLQFVGSSPRVSSLFGDETVMDSYLARLFPLLFALFIRRENKTTFEIYFIALLFICIDILIYLGGGRTSFMFLNLSTVFIILFINNFKKFRIITFFISLALITILTLNDNRLLNRYVKFTAQQIGTTETSNKKYIFSPGHDSHIRTAYNIFKDSPIIGVGPKLFRIKCQEEKYQEGVLPCSTHPHNFYIQLLAETGIIGFSFLFGTLIYFIYEILRFIKNKYINKKIIFSDYHICLLSCLLITIWPLSPNGNFFNNMLIIFYSLHMGFLLKKNV
;
A
#
# COMPACT_ATOMS: atom_id res chain seq x y z
N MET A 1 41.77 -6.67 28.72
CA MET A 1 40.83 -7.70 28.16
C MET A 1 39.63 -8.02 29.07
N GLN A 2 39.20 -7.15 29.98
CA GLN A 2 38.05 -7.43 30.90
C GLN A 2 36.82 -6.54 30.69
N ASN A 3 36.85 -5.56 29.76
CA ASN A 3 35.73 -4.62 29.58
C ASN A 3 34.79 -4.91 28.38
N THR A 4 35.05 -5.94 27.59
CA THR A 4 34.22 -6.29 26.40
C THR A 4 33.10 -7.30 26.68
N VAL A 5 33.18 -8.04 27.81
CA VAL A 5 32.19 -9.10 28.13
C VAL A 5 30.90 -8.57 28.76
N ASN A 6 30.93 -7.38 29.38
CA ASN A 6 29.75 -6.81 30.07
C ASN A 6 28.76 -6.06 29.14
N TYR A 7 29.15 -5.65 27.93
CA TYR A 7 28.25 -4.96 27.00
C TYR A 7 27.27 -5.91 26.28
N GLN A 8 27.66 -7.13 26.03
CA GLN A 8 26.76 -8.10 25.36
C GLN A 8 25.64 -8.62 26.28
N ASN A 9 25.90 -8.76 27.58
CA ASN A 9 24.90 -9.28 28.52
C ASN A 9 23.83 -8.23 28.94
N GLN A 10 24.16 -6.93 28.91
CA GLN A 10 23.15 -5.89 29.18
C GLN A 10 22.15 -5.72 28.03
N ASN A 11 22.57 -5.94 26.77
CA ASN A 11 21.68 -5.85 25.60
C ASN A 11 20.66 -7.02 25.52
N THR A 12 20.97 -8.20 26.08
CA THR A 12 20.08 -9.37 26.02
C THR A 12 18.92 -9.32 27.02
N VAL A 13 19.10 -8.67 28.16
CA VAL A 13 18.07 -8.54 29.20
C VAL A 13 17.10 -7.38 28.90
N GLN A 14 17.57 -6.29 28.30
CA GLN A 14 16.73 -5.13 27.95
C GLN A 14 15.82 -5.40 26.73
N ASN A 15 16.09 -6.39 25.89
CA ASN A 15 15.34 -6.67 24.67
C ASN A 15 14.10 -7.57 24.85
N LYS A 16 13.94 -8.26 25.99
CA LYS A 16 12.83 -9.18 26.23
C LYS A 16 11.43 -8.54 26.16
N PRO A 17 11.16 -7.37 26.80
CA PRO A 17 9.80 -6.82 26.83
C PRO A 17 9.28 -6.41 25.44
N TYR A 18 10.15 -6.02 24.51
CA TYR A 18 9.73 -5.62 23.15
C TYR A 18 9.61 -6.81 22.19
N LYS A 19 10.18 -7.97 22.48
CA LYS A 19 10.17 -9.11 21.57
C LYS A 19 8.76 -9.53 21.16
N TYR A 20 7.89 -9.74 22.13
CA TYR A 20 6.51 -10.18 21.87
C TYR A 20 5.70 -9.12 21.15
N LEU A 21 5.90 -7.84 21.49
CA LEU A 21 5.24 -6.74 20.80
C LEU A 21 5.73 -6.61 19.36
N CYS A 22 7.02 -6.81 19.10
CA CYS A 22 7.57 -6.84 17.73
C CYS A 22 6.98 -8.00 16.92
N LEU A 23 6.85 -9.19 17.50
CA LEU A 23 6.21 -10.34 16.85
C LEU A 23 4.73 -10.06 16.57
N LEU A 24 4.02 -9.50 17.55
CA LEU A 24 2.62 -9.11 17.41
C LEU A 24 2.43 -8.07 16.30
N CYS A 25 3.27 -7.03 16.24
CA CYS A 25 3.20 -6.05 15.16
C CYS A 25 3.56 -6.65 13.80
N ALA A 26 4.53 -7.57 13.73
CA ALA A 26 4.91 -8.20 12.47
C ALA A 26 3.86 -9.20 11.97
N SER A 27 3.04 -9.79 12.86
CA SER A 27 1.91 -10.66 12.47
C SER A 27 0.81 -9.93 11.70
N ILE A 28 0.86 -8.59 11.60
CA ILE A 28 -0.06 -7.82 10.74
C ILE A 28 -0.02 -8.31 9.28
N VAL A 29 1.12 -8.81 8.83
CA VAL A 29 1.31 -9.31 7.45
C VAL A 29 0.37 -10.47 7.14
N PRO A 30 0.38 -11.62 7.85
CA PRO A 30 -0.59 -12.69 7.61
C PRO A 30 -2.00 -12.32 8.06
N LEU A 31 -2.19 -11.48 9.09
CA LEU A 31 -3.52 -11.08 9.53
C LEU A 31 -4.30 -10.31 8.47
N LEU A 32 -3.65 -9.51 7.64
CA LEU A 32 -4.29 -8.82 6.52
C LEU A 32 -4.93 -9.77 5.49
N VAL A 33 -4.50 -11.03 5.45
CA VAL A 33 -5.09 -12.06 4.57
C VAL A 33 -6.38 -12.63 5.15
N THR A 34 -6.60 -12.55 6.47
CA THR A 34 -7.78 -13.12 7.14
C THR A 34 -9.04 -12.25 7.05
N GLY A 35 -8.96 -11.09 6.39
CA GLY A 35 -10.05 -10.13 6.29
C GLY A 35 -9.82 -8.87 7.14
N PRO A 36 -10.80 -7.93 7.18
CA PRO A 36 -10.57 -6.60 7.76
C PRO A 36 -10.55 -6.56 9.29
N PHE A 37 -11.19 -7.51 9.98
CA PHE A 37 -11.42 -7.41 11.42
C PHE A 37 -10.15 -7.58 12.25
N LEU A 38 -9.41 -8.69 12.08
CA LEU A 38 -8.25 -9.00 12.91
C LEU A 38 -7.10 -7.98 12.78
N PRO A 39 -6.72 -7.53 11.55
CA PRO A 39 -5.69 -6.51 11.42
C PRO A 39 -6.13 -5.16 12.01
N ASP A 40 -7.40 -4.76 11.87
CA ASP A 40 -7.91 -3.53 12.45
C ASP A 40 -7.93 -3.57 13.99
N LEU A 41 -8.33 -4.71 14.56
CA LEU A 41 -8.28 -4.96 16.01
C LEU A 41 -6.85 -4.86 16.54
N LEU A 42 -5.88 -5.51 15.86
CA LEU A 42 -4.47 -5.44 16.24
C LEU A 42 -3.96 -4.00 16.23
N VAL A 43 -4.20 -3.25 15.15
CA VAL A 43 -3.78 -1.85 15.02
C VAL A 43 -4.43 -1.01 16.11
N SER A 44 -5.72 -1.17 16.37
CA SER A 44 -6.44 -0.41 17.39
C SER A 44 -5.91 -0.67 18.80
N LEU A 45 -5.79 -1.94 19.20
CA LEU A 45 -5.32 -2.32 20.53
C LEU A 45 -3.85 -1.89 20.77
N THR A 46 -2.98 -2.12 19.78
CA THR A 46 -1.56 -1.75 19.92
C THR A 46 -1.36 -0.25 19.91
N SER A 47 -2.17 0.51 19.15
CA SER A 47 -2.14 1.99 19.17
C SER A 47 -2.60 2.57 20.50
N LEU A 48 -3.71 2.08 21.05
CA LEU A 48 -4.20 2.51 22.38
C LEU A 48 -3.21 2.14 23.49
N TRP A 49 -2.66 0.92 23.44
CA TRP A 49 -1.60 0.53 24.36
C TRP A 49 -0.37 1.45 24.24
N PHE A 50 0.02 1.81 23.03
CA PHE A 50 1.19 2.67 22.82
C PHE A 50 0.97 4.10 23.33
N ILE A 51 -0.22 4.67 23.18
CA ILE A 51 -0.58 5.96 23.79
C ILE A 51 -0.44 5.85 25.31
N TYR A 52 -1.07 4.85 25.93
CA TYR A 52 -0.94 4.63 27.38
C TYR A 52 0.51 4.48 27.81
N TYR A 53 1.28 3.65 27.09
CA TYR A 53 2.70 3.40 27.39
C TYR A 53 3.55 4.67 27.31
N THR A 54 3.38 5.48 26.28
CA THR A 54 4.15 6.73 26.11
C THR A 54 3.79 7.79 27.15
N ILE A 55 2.53 7.91 27.54
CA ILE A 55 2.09 8.81 28.63
C ILE A 55 2.68 8.36 29.97
N LYS A 56 2.51 7.08 30.33
CA LYS A 56 3.00 6.50 31.58
C LYS A 56 4.52 6.65 31.75
N ASN A 57 5.28 6.46 30.67
CA ASN A 57 6.74 6.53 30.70
C ASN A 57 7.30 7.89 30.27
N LYS A 58 6.45 8.90 30.06
CA LYS A 58 6.82 10.28 29.64
C LYS A 58 7.66 10.30 28.35
N ILE A 59 7.36 9.43 27.37
CA ILE A 59 8.10 9.28 26.09
C ILE A 59 7.48 10.23 25.05
N TYR A 60 7.41 11.53 25.33
CA TYR A 60 6.73 12.48 24.45
C TYR A 60 7.51 12.85 23.19
N TYR A 61 8.82 12.61 23.15
CA TYR A 61 9.66 12.94 22.00
C TYR A 61 9.19 12.24 20.71
N ILE A 62 8.52 11.08 20.82
CA ILE A 62 8.02 10.32 19.67
C ILE A 62 6.94 11.09 18.89
N TYR A 63 6.23 11.99 19.54
CA TYR A 63 5.21 12.86 18.94
C TYR A 63 5.79 14.17 18.40
N GLN A 64 7.04 14.51 18.72
CA GLN A 64 7.70 15.75 18.31
C GLN A 64 8.33 15.60 16.92
N ASN A 65 7.53 15.29 15.90
CA ASN A 65 8.00 15.17 14.53
C ASN A 65 6.98 15.72 13.53
N LYS A 66 7.48 16.12 12.34
CA LYS A 66 6.64 16.73 11.30
C LYS A 66 5.53 15.83 10.82
N PHE A 67 5.77 14.51 10.72
CA PHE A 67 4.75 13.55 10.31
C PHE A 67 3.56 13.58 11.27
N PHE A 68 3.80 13.52 12.58
CA PHE A 68 2.72 13.52 13.58
C PHE A 68 1.86 14.77 13.50
N TYR A 69 2.48 15.96 13.42
CA TYR A 69 1.72 17.23 13.35
C TYR A 69 0.88 17.32 12.08
N ILE A 70 1.44 16.94 10.91
CA ILE A 70 0.71 16.93 9.65
C ILE A 70 -0.43 15.92 9.70
N PHE A 71 -0.18 14.72 10.23
CA PHE A 71 -1.17 13.66 10.33
C PHE A 71 -2.33 14.02 11.27
N ILE A 72 -2.05 14.60 12.43
CA ILE A 72 -3.09 15.08 13.36
C ILE A 72 -3.89 16.23 12.72
N GLY A 73 -3.22 17.15 12.01
CA GLY A 73 -3.91 18.18 11.24
C GLY A 73 -4.90 17.59 10.23
N PHE A 74 -4.51 16.55 9.52
CA PHE A 74 -5.42 15.81 8.62
C PHE A 74 -6.59 15.15 9.37
N CYS A 75 -6.34 14.52 10.52
CA CYS A 75 -7.40 13.94 11.35
C CYS A 75 -8.41 15.00 11.82
N ILE A 76 -7.93 16.18 12.22
CA ILE A 76 -8.80 17.31 12.61
C ILE A 76 -9.69 17.74 11.45
N VAL A 77 -9.13 17.85 10.23
CA VAL A 77 -9.91 18.19 9.02
C VAL A 77 -10.97 17.12 8.75
N CYS A 78 -10.63 15.83 8.82
CA CYS A 78 -11.60 14.74 8.63
C CYS A 78 -12.73 14.80 9.67
N ILE A 79 -12.44 15.05 10.95
CA ILE A 79 -13.44 15.18 12.00
C ILE A 79 -14.30 16.42 11.78
N THR A 80 -13.71 17.55 11.42
CA THR A 80 -14.45 18.80 11.15
C THR A 80 -15.39 18.63 9.95
N SER A 81 -14.90 18.00 8.86
CA SER A 81 -15.72 17.68 7.70
C SER A 81 -16.89 16.73 8.07
N SER A 82 -16.65 15.75 8.94
CA SER A 82 -17.71 14.85 9.42
C SER A 82 -18.75 15.56 10.28
N LEU A 83 -18.34 16.47 11.15
CA LEU A 83 -19.27 17.26 11.98
C LEU A 83 -20.16 18.19 11.18
N LEU A 84 -19.71 18.65 10.02
CA LEU A 84 -20.44 19.52 9.11
C LEU A 84 -21.18 18.77 7.99
N SER A 85 -21.17 17.44 8.05
CA SER A 85 -21.78 16.58 7.01
C SER A 85 -23.26 16.32 7.28
N ASP A 86 -24.00 15.95 6.24
CA ASP A 86 -25.43 15.60 6.33
C ASP A 86 -25.68 14.29 7.12
N ASP A 87 -24.69 13.38 7.17
CA ASP A 87 -24.75 12.16 7.98
C ASP A 87 -23.48 12.03 8.81
N ILE A 88 -23.53 12.63 9.99
CA ILE A 88 -22.40 12.69 10.95
C ILE A 88 -21.98 11.27 11.37
N LEU A 89 -22.93 10.38 11.65
CA LEU A 89 -22.63 9.04 12.16
C LEU A 89 -21.89 8.20 11.12
N LEU A 90 -22.37 8.18 9.88
CA LEU A 90 -21.72 7.48 8.79
C LEU A 90 -20.33 8.02 8.50
N SER A 91 -20.18 9.34 8.55
CA SER A 91 -18.87 9.99 8.32
C SER A 91 -17.88 9.72 9.45
N PHE A 92 -18.35 9.66 10.70
CA PHE A 92 -17.52 9.32 11.85
C PHE A 92 -16.96 7.88 11.82
N GLU A 93 -17.61 6.95 11.18
CA GLU A 93 -17.07 5.59 11.02
C GLU A 93 -15.68 5.58 10.38
N SER A 94 -15.39 6.55 9.51
CA SER A 94 -14.08 6.66 8.84
C SER A 94 -13.13 7.68 9.46
N SER A 95 -13.65 8.71 10.17
CA SER A 95 -12.83 9.83 10.64
C SER A 95 -12.47 9.77 12.13
N LEU A 96 -13.38 9.33 13.00
CA LEU A 96 -13.22 9.45 14.45
C LEU A 96 -12.01 8.67 14.97
N PHE A 97 -11.81 7.46 14.49
CA PHE A 97 -10.72 6.59 14.92
C PHE A 97 -9.53 6.56 13.96
N TYR A 98 -9.48 7.48 12.98
CA TYR A 98 -8.41 7.51 11.99
C TYR A 98 -7.03 7.76 12.63
N PHE A 99 -6.97 8.46 13.76
CA PHE A 99 -5.73 8.75 14.51
C PHE A 99 -4.91 7.49 14.84
N ARG A 100 -5.56 6.31 15.03
CA ARG A 100 -4.88 5.06 15.36
C ARG A 100 -3.84 4.66 14.30
N ILE A 101 -4.06 5.05 13.06
CA ILE A 101 -3.19 4.74 11.92
C ILE A 101 -1.83 5.43 12.04
N GLY A 102 -1.83 6.73 12.37
CA GLY A 102 -0.58 7.46 12.61
C GLY A 102 0.13 7.01 13.89
N ILE A 103 -0.65 6.67 14.93
CA ILE A 103 -0.09 6.13 16.18
C ILE A 103 0.57 4.77 15.94
N PHE A 104 -0.02 3.90 15.12
CA PHE A 104 0.59 2.62 14.74
C PHE A 104 1.88 2.82 13.94
N ALA A 105 1.93 3.79 13.02
CA ALA A 105 3.16 4.16 12.31
C ALA A 105 4.27 4.60 13.29
N LEU A 106 3.93 5.41 14.31
CA LEU A 106 4.86 5.82 15.36
C LEU A 106 5.31 4.64 16.22
N LEU A 107 4.40 3.71 16.54
CA LEU A 107 4.75 2.48 17.26
C LEU A 107 5.77 1.64 16.48
N ILE A 108 5.52 1.39 15.18
CA ILE A 108 6.49 0.65 14.34
C ILE A 108 7.84 1.37 14.33
N SER A 109 7.84 2.68 14.12
CA SER A 109 9.07 3.50 14.15
C SER A 109 9.81 3.41 15.49
N TYR A 110 9.07 3.47 16.60
CA TYR A 110 9.62 3.32 17.95
C TYR A 110 10.21 1.93 18.19
N LEU A 111 9.52 0.87 17.76
CA LEU A 111 10.00 -0.49 17.90
C LEU A 111 11.26 -0.75 17.07
N ILE A 112 11.36 -0.19 15.86
CA ILE A 112 12.58 -0.26 15.03
C ILE A 112 13.76 0.40 15.76
N GLU A 113 13.52 1.52 16.45
CA GLU A 113 14.54 2.20 17.26
C GLU A 113 15.00 1.35 18.45
N LYS A 114 14.08 0.72 19.15
CA LYS A 114 14.35 -0.02 20.40
C LYS A 114 14.82 -1.46 20.17
N ASN A 115 14.37 -2.09 19.09
CA ASN A 115 14.71 -3.48 18.79
C ASN A 115 14.72 -3.75 17.28
N GLN A 116 15.88 -3.61 16.65
CA GLN A 116 16.04 -3.84 15.19
C GLN A 116 15.67 -5.26 14.74
N ASN A 117 15.53 -6.25 15.65
CA ASN A 117 15.06 -7.58 15.29
C ASN A 117 13.63 -7.58 14.73
N ILE A 118 12.83 -6.53 14.97
CA ILE A 118 11.51 -6.39 14.35
C ILE A 118 11.59 -6.49 12.82
N LEU A 119 12.66 -6.00 12.20
CA LEU A 119 12.86 -6.06 10.75
C LEU A 119 13.03 -7.51 10.27
N ASN A 120 13.71 -8.35 11.06
CA ASN A 120 13.82 -9.77 10.77
C ASN A 120 12.47 -10.48 10.96
N TYR A 121 11.68 -10.12 11.98
CA TYR A 121 10.35 -10.70 12.15
C TYR A 121 9.44 -10.34 10.97
N PHE A 122 9.38 -9.07 10.54
CA PHE A 122 8.65 -8.69 9.33
C PHE A 122 9.14 -9.45 8.10
N TYR A 123 10.46 -9.56 7.90
CA TYR A 123 11.03 -10.30 6.78
C TYR A 123 10.54 -11.76 6.72
N TYR A 124 10.59 -12.49 7.84
CA TYR A 124 10.14 -13.88 7.88
C TYR A 124 8.62 -14.00 7.71
N PHE A 125 7.82 -13.12 8.33
CA PHE A 125 6.38 -13.10 8.12
C PHE A 125 6.03 -12.82 6.66
N PHE A 126 6.72 -11.91 5.99
CA PHE A 126 6.53 -11.68 4.57
C PHE A 126 6.86 -12.91 3.73
N ILE A 127 8.03 -13.54 3.96
CA ILE A 127 8.43 -14.73 3.22
C ILE A 127 7.39 -15.83 3.36
N VAL A 128 7.00 -16.15 4.59
CA VAL A 128 6.03 -17.23 4.83
C VAL A 128 4.69 -16.91 4.18
N THR A 129 4.15 -15.71 4.44
CA THR A 129 2.83 -15.32 3.91
C THR A 129 2.83 -15.28 2.38
N PHE A 130 3.85 -14.69 1.77
CA PHE A 130 3.92 -14.58 0.30
C PHE A 130 4.15 -15.95 -0.35
N SER A 131 4.95 -16.84 0.27
CA SER A 131 5.13 -18.20 -0.23
C SER A 131 3.82 -19.00 -0.18
N VAL A 132 3.05 -18.87 0.89
CA VAL A 132 1.74 -19.53 1.01
C VAL A 132 0.78 -19.00 -0.05
N LEU A 133 0.69 -17.68 -0.24
CA LEU A 133 -0.16 -17.07 -1.27
C LEU A 133 0.27 -17.45 -2.69
N VAL A 134 1.59 -17.59 -2.93
CA VAL A 134 2.12 -18.05 -4.22
C VAL A 134 1.69 -19.49 -4.48
N ILE A 135 1.90 -20.40 -3.55
CA ILE A 135 1.52 -21.82 -3.71
C ILE A 135 0.01 -21.96 -3.96
N ASP A 136 -0.80 -21.36 -3.08
CA ASP A 136 -2.25 -21.45 -3.15
C ASP A 136 -2.83 -20.72 -4.37
N GLY A 137 -2.30 -19.55 -4.70
CA GLY A 137 -2.76 -18.76 -5.87
C GLY A 137 -2.45 -19.44 -7.20
N TYR A 138 -1.29 -20.05 -7.36
CA TYR A 138 -1.02 -20.87 -8.55
C TYR A 138 -1.89 -22.12 -8.60
N TYR A 139 -2.09 -22.79 -7.48
CA TYR A 139 -3.01 -23.93 -7.42
C TYR A 139 -4.43 -23.51 -7.85
N GLN A 140 -4.93 -22.36 -7.35
CA GLN A 140 -6.22 -21.81 -7.74
C GLN A 140 -6.31 -21.50 -9.24
N PHE A 141 -5.25 -20.93 -9.83
CA PHE A 141 -5.26 -20.59 -11.26
C PHE A 141 -5.36 -21.81 -12.18
N PHE A 142 -4.67 -22.90 -11.83
CA PHE A 142 -4.63 -24.11 -12.66
C PHE A 142 -5.79 -25.08 -12.41
N ASN A 143 -6.40 -25.05 -11.22
CA ASN A 143 -7.46 -26.00 -10.83
C ASN A 143 -8.85 -25.33 -10.70
N ASP A 144 -8.96 -24.01 -10.94
CA ASP A 144 -10.15 -23.18 -10.77
C ASP A 144 -10.70 -23.17 -9.31
N ILE A 145 -9.96 -23.74 -8.37
CA ILE A 145 -10.30 -23.80 -6.94
C ILE A 145 -9.00 -23.74 -6.12
N ASN A 146 -8.99 -23.05 -4.98
CA ASN A 146 -7.84 -23.00 -4.11
C ASN A 146 -7.77 -24.21 -3.14
N LEU A 147 -6.70 -24.34 -2.37
CA LEU A 147 -6.50 -25.45 -1.42
C LEU A 147 -7.58 -25.53 -0.32
N PHE A 148 -8.36 -24.48 -0.11
CA PHE A 148 -9.42 -24.39 0.90
C PHE A 148 -10.85 -24.44 0.29
N GLY A 149 -10.97 -24.75 -0.99
CA GLY A 149 -12.26 -24.89 -1.65
C GLY A 149 -12.84 -23.59 -2.25
N GLN A 150 -12.10 -22.47 -2.19
CA GLN A 150 -12.56 -21.21 -2.77
C GLN A 150 -12.39 -21.21 -4.29
N LYS A 151 -13.47 -20.99 -5.02
CA LYS A 151 -13.47 -20.97 -6.50
C LYS A 151 -12.72 -19.75 -7.05
N LEU A 152 -12.11 -19.94 -8.22
CA LEU A 152 -11.54 -18.84 -9.00
C LEU A 152 -12.63 -17.82 -9.35
N GLN A 153 -12.39 -16.55 -9.05
CA GLN A 153 -13.33 -15.48 -9.36
C GLN A 153 -13.21 -15.06 -10.83
N PHE A 154 -14.31 -14.51 -11.39
CA PHE A 154 -14.32 -13.99 -12.74
C PHE A 154 -14.94 -12.59 -12.80
N VAL A 155 -14.31 -11.70 -13.58
CA VAL A 155 -14.89 -10.42 -13.97
C VAL A 155 -15.11 -10.45 -15.48
N GLY A 156 -16.37 -10.66 -15.88
CA GLY A 156 -16.71 -11.09 -17.24
C GLY A 156 -16.11 -12.46 -17.53
N SER A 157 -15.37 -12.60 -18.62
CA SER A 157 -14.65 -13.84 -18.98
C SER A 157 -13.23 -13.93 -18.40
N SER A 158 -12.83 -12.97 -17.59
CA SER A 158 -11.44 -12.83 -17.13
C SER A 158 -11.23 -13.39 -15.74
N PRO A 159 -10.30 -14.35 -15.52
CA PRO A 159 -10.02 -14.92 -14.22
C PRO A 159 -9.37 -13.88 -13.28
N ARG A 160 -9.66 -14.02 -12.01
CA ARG A 160 -9.07 -13.25 -10.93
C ARG A 160 -8.69 -14.16 -9.78
N VAL A 161 -7.40 -14.40 -9.66
CA VAL A 161 -6.87 -15.20 -8.55
C VAL A 161 -6.99 -14.39 -7.27
N SER A 162 -7.70 -14.92 -6.28
CA SER A 162 -7.88 -14.33 -4.94
C SER A 162 -7.12 -15.07 -3.86
N SER A 163 -6.73 -16.33 -4.10
CA SER A 163 -6.06 -17.20 -3.13
C SER A 163 -6.82 -17.20 -1.78
N LEU A 164 -6.14 -16.98 -0.67
CA LEU A 164 -6.72 -16.99 0.67
C LEU A 164 -7.57 -15.76 1.03
N PHE A 165 -7.75 -14.81 0.11
CA PHE A 165 -8.63 -13.64 0.33
C PHE A 165 -10.12 -13.96 0.06
N GLY A 166 -10.47 -15.21 -0.22
CA GLY A 166 -11.85 -15.63 -0.45
C GLY A 166 -12.47 -14.96 -1.68
N ASP A 167 -13.66 -14.35 -1.50
CA ASP A 167 -14.37 -13.66 -2.58
C ASP A 167 -13.77 -12.28 -2.90
N GLU A 168 -12.87 -11.78 -2.06
CA GLU A 168 -12.24 -10.47 -2.24
C GLU A 168 -11.08 -10.54 -3.23
N THR A 169 -11.22 -9.91 -4.38
CA THR A 169 -10.18 -9.89 -5.42
C THR A 169 -9.12 -8.81 -5.17
N VAL A 170 -8.48 -8.85 -3.98
CA VAL A 170 -7.51 -7.84 -3.50
C VAL A 170 -6.10 -8.38 -3.28
N MET A 171 -5.87 -9.69 -3.49
CA MET A 171 -4.57 -10.35 -3.31
C MET A 171 -3.45 -9.65 -4.11
N ASP A 172 -3.71 -9.33 -5.36
CA ASP A 172 -2.77 -8.64 -6.24
C ASP A 172 -2.39 -7.25 -5.70
N SER A 173 -3.36 -6.52 -5.15
CA SER A 173 -3.11 -5.21 -4.52
C SER A 173 -2.29 -5.34 -3.22
N TYR A 174 -2.58 -6.36 -2.42
CA TYR A 174 -1.81 -6.69 -1.22
C TYR A 174 -0.35 -6.99 -1.55
N LEU A 175 -0.11 -7.87 -2.51
CA LEU A 175 1.24 -8.25 -2.93
C LEU A 175 1.99 -7.06 -3.54
N ALA A 176 1.38 -6.33 -4.49
CA ALA A 176 2.03 -5.23 -5.19
C ALA A 176 2.43 -4.08 -4.26
N ARG A 177 1.59 -3.78 -3.25
CA ARG A 177 1.87 -2.69 -2.29
C ARG A 177 2.91 -3.06 -1.25
N LEU A 178 3.01 -4.33 -0.85
CA LEU A 178 3.95 -4.80 0.16
C LEU A 178 5.26 -5.36 -0.43
N PHE A 179 5.29 -5.68 -1.73
CA PHE A 179 6.49 -6.17 -2.41
C PHE A 179 7.73 -5.28 -2.23
N PRO A 180 7.65 -3.94 -2.42
CA PRO A 180 8.83 -3.10 -2.23
C PRO A 180 9.36 -3.10 -0.79
N LEU A 181 8.46 -3.28 0.20
CA LEU A 181 8.87 -3.40 1.60
C LEU A 181 9.59 -4.72 1.85
N LEU A 182 9.11 -5.84 1.30
CA LEU A 182 9.84 -7.11 1.36
C LEU A 182 11.24 -6.98 0.72
N PHE A 183 11.32 -6.31 -0.44
CA PHE A 183 12.60 -6.10 -1.10
C PHE A 183 13.55 -5.21 -0.27
N ALA A 184 13.02 -4.16 0.40
CA ALA A 184 13.79 -3.35 1.35
C ALA A 184 14.40 -4.20 2.46
N LEU A 185 13.58 -5.05 3.09
CA LEU A 185 14.00 -5.95 4.16
C LEU A 185 15.05 -6.97 3.68
N PHE A 186 14.88 -7.53 2.48
CA PHE A 186 15.87 -8.42 1.87
C PHE A 186 17.20 -7.71 1.63
N ILE A 187 17.21 -6.51 1.04
CA ILE A 187 18.46 -5.74 0.77
C ILE A 187 19.21 -5.49 2.07
N ARG A 188 18.50 -5.13 3.14
CA ARG A 188 19.09 -4.78 4.43
C ARG A 188 19.77 -5.96 5.14
N ARG A 189 19.30 -7.19 4.91
CA ARG A 189 19.89 -8.36 5.59
C ARG A 189 21.39 -8.49 5.28
N GLU A 190 22.15 -8.75 6.33
CA GLU A 190 23.55 -9.14 6.24
C GLU A 190 23.67 -10.68 6.11
N ASN A 191 24.82 -11.16 5.66
CA ASN A 191 25.15 -12.60 5.59
C ASN A 191 24.11 -13.47 4.88
N LYS A 192 23.64 -13.03 3.70
CA LYS A 192 22.72 -13.81 2.86
C LYS A 192 23.42 -15.06 2.34
N THR A 193 22.83 -16.23 2.57
CA THR A 193 23.31 -17.47 1.95
C THR A 193 22.98 -17.51 0.46
N THR A 194 23.76 -18.26 -0.31
CA THR A 194 23.48 -18.48 -1.73
C THR A 194 22.08 -19.07 -1.95
N PHE A 195 21.67 -20.00 -1.08
CA PHE A 195 20.32 -20.57 -1.11
C PHE A 195 19.25 -19.50 -0.89
N GLU A 196 19.41 -18.61 0.08
CA GLU A 196 18.46 -17.51 0.35
C GLU A 196 18.32 -16.60 -0.88
N ILE A 197 19.42 -16.27 -1.55
CA ILE A 197 19.40 -15.43 -2.76
C ILE A 197 18.59 -16.08 -3.89
N TYR A 198 18.82 -17.36 -4.18
CA TYR A 198 18.07 -18.07 -5.21
C TYR A 198 16.60 -18.28 -4.83
N PHE A 199 16.31 -18.60 -3.57
CA PHE A 199 14.94 -18.72 -3.09
C PHE A 199 14.17 -17.41 -3.25
N ILE A 200 14.75 -16.29 -2.84
CA ILE A 200 14.12 -14.97 -2.97
C ILE A 200 13.99 -14.56 -4.45
N ALA A 201 14.94 -14.92 -5.31
CA ALA A 201 14.82 -14.68 -6.75
C ALA A 201 13.60 -15.42 -7.34
N LEU A 202 13.45 -16.71 -7.01
CA LEU A 202 12.31 -17.51 -7.42
C LEU A 202 11.00 -16.95 -6.85
N LEU A 203 10.98 -16.61 -5.57
CA LEU A 203 9.80 -16.04 -4.92
C LEU A 203 9.38 -14.72 -5.60
N PHE A 204 10.32 -13.84 -5.96
CA PHE A 204 10.02 -12.58 -6.65
C PHE A 204 9.44 -12.81 -8.05
N ILE A 205 10.01 -13.75 -8.82
CA ILE A 205 9.46 -14.13 -10.12
C ILE A 205 8.02 -14.63 -9.96
N CYS A 206 7.80 -15.51 -8.99
CA CYS A 206 6.46 -16.05 -8.72
C CYS A 206 5.48 -14.97 -8.26
N ILE A 207 5.89 -14.02 -7.41
CA ILE A 207 5.03 -12.90 -6.98
C ILE A 207 4.67 -11.99 -8.15
N ASP A 208 5.63 -11.62 -8.99
CA ASP A 208 5.40 -10.76 -10.15
C ASP A 208 4.32 -11.38 -11.08
N ILE A 209 4.43 -12.68 -11.35
CA ILE A 209 3.46 -13.42 -12.17
C ILE A 209 2.12 -13.53 -11.45
N LEU A 210 2.11 -13.83 -10.14
CA LEU A 210 0.87 -13.96 -9.37
C LEU A 210 0.09 -12.65 -9.29
N ILE A 211 0.77 -11.50 -9.16
CA ILE A 211 0.13 -10.18 -9.24
C ILE A 211 -0.56 -9.99 -10.60
N TYR A 212 0.07 -10.45 -11.68
CA TYR A 212 -0.54 -10.43 -13.02
C TYR A 212 -1.77 -11.35 -13.09
N LEU A 213 -1.68 -12.58 -12.59
CA LEU A 213 -2.79 -13.54 -12.56
C LEU A 213 -3.97 -13.09 -11.68
N GLY A 214 -3.72 -12.27 -10.66
CA GLY A 214 -4.75 -11.61 -9.86
C GLY A 214 -5.67 -10.69 -10.67
N GLY A 215 -5.29 -10.33 -11.90
CA GLY A 215 -6.14 -9.63 -12.86
C GLY A 215 -6.37 -8.14 -12.56
N GLY A 216 -5.76 -7.59 -11.51
CA GLY A 216 -5.82 -6.17 -11.17
C GLY A 216 -4.80 -5.35 -11.95
N ARG A 217 -5.24 -4.67 -13.02
CA ARG A 217 -4.34 -3.85 -13.87
C ARG A 217 -3.61 -2.76 -13.09
N THR A 218 -4.27 -2.15 -12.12
CA THR A 218 -3.66 -1.15 -11.23
C THR A 218 -2.56 -1.76 -10.37
N SER A 219 -2.78 -2.95 -9.82
CA SER A 219 -1.78 -3.67 -9.02
C SER A 219 -0.56 -4.04 -9.85
N PHE A 220 -0.76 -4.51 -11.08
CA PHE A 220 0.32 -4.78 -12.01
C PHE A 220 1.07 -3.51 -12.43
N MET A 221 0.36 -2.39 -12.61
CA MET A 221 0.99 -1.08 -12.84
C MET A 221 1.83 -0.65 -11.64
N PHE A 222 1.36 -0.83 -10.41
CA PHE A 222 2.12 -0.49 -9.19
C PHE A 222 3.38 -1.34 -9.04
N LEU A 223 3.31 -2.65 -9.34
CA LEU A 223 4.47 -3.51 -9.39
C LEU A 223 5.52 -2.99 -10.37
N ASN A 224 5.10 -2.65 -11.60
CA ASN A 224 6.01 -2.13 -12.63
C ASN A 224 6.58 -0.76 -12.23
N LEU A 225 5.74 0.15 -11.74
CA LEU A 225 6.15 1.49 -11.32
C LEU A 225 7.18 1.43 -10.17
N SER A 226 6.91 0.62 -9.14
CA SER A 226 7.83 0.44 -8.02
C SER A 226 9.14 -0.23 -8.46
N THR A 227 9.07 -1.23 -9.33
CA THR A 227 10.23 -1.94 -9.87
C THR A 227 11.12 -1.01 -10.71
N VAL A 228 10.54 -0.24 -11.62
CA VAL A 228 11.28 0.73 -12.43
C VAL A 228 11.95 1.77 -11.54
N PHE A 229 11.22 2.33 -10.55
CA PHE A 229 11.77 3.27 -9.59
C PHE A 229 12.95 2.67 -8.82
N ILE A 230 12.81 1.46 -8.30
CA ILE A 230 13.87 0.74 -7.59
C ILE A 230 15.08 0.57 -8.52
N ILE A 231 14.91 0.01 -9.72
CA ILE A 231 15.99 -0.23 -10.68
C ILE A 231 16.74 1.06 -11.05
N LEU A 232 16.04 2.17 -11.19
CA LEU A 232 16.67 3.45 -11.53
C LEU A 232 17.58 3.97 -10.41
N PHE A 233 17.21 3.78 -9.16
CA PHE A 233 17.82 4.51 -8.05
C PHE A 233 18.69 3.68 -7.10
N ILE A 234 18.48 2.35 -6.97
CA ILE A 234 19.35 1.50 -6.12
C ILE A 234 20.73 1.29 -6.73
N ASN A 235 21.72 0.99 -5.88
CA ASN A 235 23.09 0.66 -6.29
C ASN A 235 23.33 -0.87 -6.20
N ASN A 236 23.03 -1.47 -5.05
CA ASN A 236 23.21 -2.90 -4.82
C ASN A 236 21.97 -3.68 -5.26
N PHE A 237 22.12 -4.95 -5.60
CA PHE A 237 21.02 -5.82 -6.05
C PHE A 237 20.22 -5.32 -7.27
N LYS A 238 20.72 -4.28 -7.96
CA LYS A 238 20.11 -3.76 -9.19
C LYS A 238 20.02 -4.84 -10.26
N LYS A 239 21.14 -5.53 -10.55
CA LYS A 239 21.19 -6.63 -11.53
C LYS A 239 20.23 -7.76 -11.13
N PHE A 240 20.19 -8.11 -9.83
CA PHE A 240 19.27 -9.11 -9.29
C PHE A 240 17.82 -8.78 -9.65
N ARG A 241 17.34 -7.54 -9.36
CA ARG A 241 15.97 -7.15 -9.68
C ARG A 241 15.71 -7.06 -11.19
N ILE A 242 16.67 -6.59 -11.97
CA ILE A 242 16.57 -6.56 -13.44
C ILE A 242 16.36 -7.99 -13.99
N ILE A 243 17.19 -8.94 -13.57
CA ILE A 243 17.12 -10.33 -14.06
C ILE A 243 15.77 -10.96 -13.69
N THR A 244 15.37 -10.89 -12.39
CA THR A 244 14.09 -11.46 -11.94
C THR A 244 12.92 -10.84 -12.67
N PHE A 245 12.92 -9.51 -12.87
CA PHE A 245 11.86 -8.79 -13.56
C PHE A 245 11.72 -9.18 -15.03
N PHE A 246 12.82 -9.27 -15.77
CA PHE A 246 12.77 -9.68 -17.19
C PHE A 246 12.39 -11.15 -17.36
N ILE A 247 12.80 -12.03 -16.45
CA ILE A 247 12.31 -13.42 -16.44
C ILE A 247 10.80 -13.44 -16.19
N SER A 248 10.30 -12.68 -15.23
CA SER A 248 8.86 -12.55 -14.96
C SER A 248 8.10 -12.07 -16.19
N LEU A 249 8.58 -11.00 -16.85
CA LEU A 249 7.93 -10.46 -18.05
C LEU A 249 7.92 -11.47 -19.21
N ALA A 250 9.00 -12.21 -19.41
CA ALA A 250 9.05 -13.26 -20.44
C ALA A 250 8.01 -14.36 -20.16
N LEU A 251 7.94 -14.84 -18.92
CA LEU A 251 6.96 -15.87 -18.52
C LEU A 251 5.53 -15.34 -18.60
N ILE A 252 5.25 -14.10 -18.17
CA ILE A 252 3.95 -13.44 -18.31
C ILE A 252 3.54 -13.35 -19.79
N THR A 253 4.48 -12.99 -20.68
CA THR A 253 4.22 -12.93 -22.12
C THR A 253 3.85 -14.30 -22.67
N ILE A 254 4.62 -15.34 -22.34
CA ILE A 254 4.33 -16.72 -22.76
C ILE A 254 2.95 -17.16 -22.25
N LEU A 255 2.64 -16.94 -20.98
CA LEU A 255 1.33 -17.28 -20.40
C LEU A 255 0.19 -16.53 -21.11
N THR A 256 0.37 -15.24 -21.40
CA THR A 256 -0.66 -14.43 -22.06
C THR A 256 -0.92 -14.87 -23.50
N LEU A 257 0.12 -15.25 -24.23
CA LEU A 257 -0.03 -15.74 -25.61
C LEU A 257 -0.70 -17.11 -25.69
N ASN A 258 -0.57 -17.94 -24.63
CA ASN A 258 -1.14 -19.28 -24.57
C ASN A 258 -2.51 -19.36 -23.88
N ASP A 259 -2.94 -18.29 -23.15
CA ASP A 259 -4.24 -18.25 -22.46
C ASP A 259 -5.10 -17.09 -22.98
N ASN A 260 -6.15 -17.43 -23.75
CA ASN A 260 -7.09 -16.46 -24.30
C ASN A 260 -7.81 -15.63 -23.20
N ARG A 261 -7.98 -16.16 -21.99
CA ARG A 261 -8.59 -15.45 -20.86
C ARG A 261 -7.73 -14.24 -20.46
N LEU A 262 -6.40 -14.44 -20.37
CA LEU A 262 -5.43 -13.39 -20.05
C LEU A 262 -5.30 -12.38 -21.20
N LEU A 263 -5.24 -12.84 -22.44
CA LEU A 263 -5.19 -11.98 -23.62
C LEU A 263 -6.42 -11.06 -23.68
N ASN A 264 -7.62 -11.61 -23.46
CA ASN A 264 -8.85 -10.84 -23.39
C ASN A 264 -8.79 -9.79 -22.28
N ARG A 265 -8.32 -10.15 -21.06
CA ARG A 265 -8.25 -9.26 -19.91
C ARG A 265 -7.32 -8.06 -20.13
N TYR A 266 -6.09 -8.34 -20.51
CA TYR A 266 -5.04 -7.32 -20.53
C TYR A 266 -4.93 -6.56 -21.84
N VAL A 267 -5.35 -7.16 -22.97
CA VAL A 267 -5.27 -6.51 -24.27
C VAL A 267 -6.65 -6.05 -24.74
N LYS A 268 -7.55 -6.98 -25.06
CA LYS A 268 -8.83 -6.62 -25.72
C LYS A 268 -9.75 -5.80 -24.83
N PHE A 269 -10.00 -6.26 -23.60
CA PHE A 269 -10.88 -5.56 -22.66
C PHE A 269 -10.31 -4.21 -22.23
N THR A 270 -8.99 -4.09 -22.11
CA THR A 270 -8.35 -2.81 -21.83
C THR A 270 -8.53 -1.82 -22.98
N ALA A 271 -8.30 -2.26 -24.23
CA ALA A 271 -8.51 -1.42 -25.41
C ALA A 271 -9.96 -0.91 -25.52
N GLN A 272 -10.93 -1.78 -25.24
CA GLN A 272 -12.35 -1.39 -25.21
C GLN A 272 -12.65 -0.36 -24.12
N GLN A 273 -12.13 -0.55 -22.90
CA GLN A 273 -12.42 0.35 -21.78
C GLN A 273 -11.82 1.74 -21.93
N ILE A 274 -10.67 1.87 -22.56
CA ILE A 274 -10.07 3.20 -22.84
C ILE A 274 -10.60 3.83 -24.14
N GLY A 275 -11.46 3.11 -24.87
CA GLY A 275 -12.08 3.63 -26.09
C GLY A 275 -11.13 3.73 -27.29
N THR A 276 -10.16 2.82 -27.39
CA THR A 276 -9.22 2.76 -28.53
C THR A 276 -9.65 1.80 -29.63
N THR A 277 -10.81 1.16 -29.52
CA THR A 277 -11.39 0.31 -30.55
C THR A 277 -12.13 1.15 -31.59
N GLU A 278 -12.17 0.70 -32.85
CA GLU A 278 -12.80 1.39 -34.00
C GLU A 278 -14.28 1.74 -33.77
N THR A 279 -14.95 1.02 -32.86
CA THR A 279 -16.38 1.23 -32.51
C THR A 279 -16.61 2.32 -31.45
N SER A 280 -15.55 2.89 -30.87
CA SER A 280 -15.68 3.88 -29.81
C SER A 280 -15.19 5.25 -30.24
N ASN A 281 -16.12 6.20 -30.33
CA ASN A 281 -15.80 7.62 -30.61
C ASN A 281 -15.36 8.41 -29.36
N LYS A 282 -15.36 7.80 -28.17
CA LYS A 282 -15.03 8.47 -26.90
C LYS A 282 -13.86 7.78 -26.21
N LYS A 283 -12.82 8.56 -25.89
CA LYS A 283 -11.68 8.11 -25.08
C LYS A 283 -11.95 8.35 -23.61
N TYR A 284 -11.61 7.37 -22.76
CA TYR A 284 -11.73 7.46 -21.30
C TYR A 284 -10.35 7.35 -20.66
N ILE A 285 -10.13 8.07 -19.56
CA ILE A 285 -8.82 8.04 -18.86
C ILE A 285 -8.54 6.64 -18.30
N PHE A 286 -9.55 5.96 -17.73
CA PHE A 286 -9.41 4.58 -17.20
C PHE A 286 -10.49 3.66 -17.77
N SER A 287 -11.75 4.01 -17.55
CA SER A 287 -12.92 3.29 -18.07
C SER A 287 -14.14 4.21 -17.98
N PRO A 288 -15.24 3.92 -18.70
CA PRO A 288 -16.46 4.70 -18.60
C PRO A 288 -16.99 4.89 -17.17
N GLY A 289 -16.93 3.84 -16.33
CA GLY A 289 -17.34 3.91 -14.93
C GLY A 289 -16.45 4.82 -14.09
N HIS A 290 -15.11 4.66 -14.20
CA HIS A 290 -14.18 5.52 -13.45
C HIS A 290 -14.29 7.00 -13.87
N ASP A 291 -14.43 7.28 -15.18
CA ASP A 291 -14.65 8.63 -15.69
C ASP A 291 -15.92 9.25 -15.10
N SER A 292 -17.03 8.48 -15.06
CA SER A 292 -18.29 8.91 -14.44
C SER A 292 -18.14 9.22 -12.94
N HIS A 293 -17.49 8.33 -12.18
CA HIS A 293 -17.27 8.53 -10.74
C HIS A 293 -16.42 9.77 -10.46
N ILE A 294 -15.35 10.01 -11.27
CA ILE A 294 -14.48 11.18 -11.12
C ILE A 294 -15.27 12.48 -11.39
N ARG A 295 -16.09 12.52 -12.44
CA ARG A 295 -16.90 13.69 -12.78
C ARG A 295 -17.97 13.98 -11.74
N THR A 296 -18.66 12.94 -11.28
CA THR A 296 -19.66 13.04 -10.19
C THR A 296 -18.99 13.55 -8.90
N ALA A 297 -17.83 13.03 -8.52
CA ALA A 297 -17.09 13.52 -7.36
C ALA A 297 -16.65 14.97 -7.49
N TYR A 298 -16.25 15.38 -8.71
CA TYR A 298 -15.91 16.77 -8.98
C TYR A 298 -17.13 17.71 -8.90
N ASN A 299 -18.31 17.25 -9.32
CA ASN A 299 -19.55 18.02 -9.14
C ASN A 299 -19.91 18.19 -7.65
N ILE A 300 -19.74 17.13 -6.84
CA ILE A 300 -19.89 17.20 -5.39
C ILE A 300 -18.91 18.22 -4.77
N PHE A 301 -17.66 18.21 -5.21
CA PHE A 301 -16.64 19.17 -4.75
C PHE A 301 -17.05 20.62 -5.02
N LYS A 302 -17.64 20.94 -6.16
CA LYS A 302 -18.05 22.31 -6.51
C LYS A 302 -19.06 22.90 -5.49
N ASP A 303 -19.92 22.06 -4.92
CA ASP A 303 -20.92 22.50 -3.93
C ASP A 303 -20.30 22.66 -2.52
N SER A 304 -19.23 21.92 -2.20
CA SER A 304 -18.57 21.96 -0.89
C SER A 304 -17.04 22.03 -1.00
N PRO A 305 -16.48 23.14 -1.57
CA PRO A 305 -15.10 23.16 -2.03
C PRO A 305 -14.06 23.26 -0.89
N ILE A 306 -14.41 23.78 0.28
CA ILE A 306 -13.44 24.06 1.33
C ILE A 306 -13.20 22.84 2.22
N ILE A 307 -14.25 22.24 2.76
CA ILE A 307 -14.20 21.17 3.78
C ILE A 307 -14.74 19.83 3.21
N GLY A 308 -15.42 19.87 2.06
CA GLY A 308 -16.06 18.71 1.46
C GLY A 308 -17.38 18.30 2.14
N VAL A 309 -17.94 17.17 1.72
CA VAL A 309 -19.25 16.69 2.21
C VAL A 309 -19.15 15.72 3.40
N GLY A 310 -17.94 15.34 3.80
CA GLY A 310 -17.66 14.36 4.86
C GLY A 310 -17.05 13.05 4.33
N PRO A 311 -16.02 12.49 5.03
CA PRO A 311 -15.49 11.18 4.73
C PRO A 311 -16.59 10.12 4.58
N LYS A 312 -16.45 9.22 3.59
CA LYS A 312 -17.41 8.15 3.29
C LYS A 312 -18.75 8.62 2.66
N LEU A 313 -19.03 9.91 2.53
CA LEU A 313 -20.33 10.38 2.04
C LEU A 313 -20.46 10.49 0.52
N PHE A 314 -19.39 10.25 -0.26
CA PHE A 314 -19.54 10.14 -1.70
C PHE A 314 -20.64 9.15 -2.10
N ARG A 315 -20.75 8.00 -1.42
CA ARG A 315 -21.74 6.93 -1.67
C ARG A 315 -23.20 7.35 -1.49
N ILE A 316 -23.45 8.40 -0.73
CA ILE A 316 -24.79 8.97 -0.53
C ILE A 316 -24.98 10.10 -1.54
N LYS A 317 -24.05 11.04 -1.61
CA LYS A 317 -24.13 12.22 -2.48
C LYS A 317 -24.19 11.89 -3.97
N CYS A 318 -23.50 10.84 -4.41
CA CYS A 318 -23.56 10.41 -5.80
C CYS A 318 -24.93 9.92 -6.26
N GLN A 319 -25.87 9.67 -5.33
CA GLN A 319 -27.26 9.28 -5.65
C GLN A 319 -28.13 10.51 -5.99
N GLU A 320 -27.73 11.73 -5.63
CA GLU A 320 -28.43 12.95 -5.96
C GLU A 320 -28.24 13.28 -7.45
N GLU A 321 -29.31 13.36 -8.22
CA GLU A 321 -29.31 13.58 -9.69
C GLU A 321 -28.47 14.78 -10.12
N LYS A 322 -28.46 15.85 -9.32
CA LYS A 322 -27.70 17.09 -9.63
C LYS A 322 -26.18 16.88 -9.74
N TYR A 323 -25.64 15.80 -9.15
CA TYR A 323 -24.20 15.50 -9.20
C TYR A 323 -23.87 14.46 -10.26
N GLN A 324 -24.86 13.70 -10.72
CA GLN A 324 -24.64 12.56 -11.60
C GLN A 324 -24.11 12.96 -12.96
N GLU A 325 -23.02 12.33 -13.39
CA GLU A 325 -22.46 12.53 -14.72
C GLU A 325 -21.91 11.21 -15.28
N GLY A 326 -22.28 10.92 -16.54
CA GLY A 326 -21.80 9.73 -17.25
C GLY A 326 -22.71 8.50 -17.08
N VAL A 327 -22.18 7.31 -17.42
CA VAL A 327 -22.99 6.08 -17.54
C VAL A 327 -23.15 5.30 -16.23
N LEU A 328 -22.22 5.47 -15.30
CA LEU A 328 -22.21 4.82 -13.96
C LEU A 328 -21.78 5.87 -12.93
N PRO A 329 -22.66 6.82 -12.57
CA PRO A 329 -22.23 7.97 -11.78
C PRO A 329 -21.95 7.63 -10.30
N CYS A 330 -22.50 6.53 -9.78
CA CYS A 330 -22.49 6.24 -8.36
C CYS A 330 -21.79 4.91 -8.04
N SER A 331 -21.01 4.92 -6.95
CA SER A 331 -20.39 3.74 -6.32
C SER A 331 -20.08 4.05 -4.84
N THR A 332 -19.42 3.12 -4.15
CA THR A 332 -19.03 3.34 -2.74
C THR A 332 -17.96 4.40 -2.55
N HIS A 333 -17.20 4.74 -3.60
CA HIS A 333 -16.12 5.75 -3.61
C HIS A 333 -15.73 6.06 -5.07
N PRO A 334 -15.09 7.21 -5.35
CA PRO A 334 -14.83 7.63 -6.75
C PRO A 334 -13.62 6.96 -7.42
N HIS A 335 -13.03 5.93 -6.82
CA HIS A 335 -11.91 5.15 -7.33
C HIS A 335 -10.62 5.93 -7.63
N ASN A 336 -10.44 7.11 -7.04
CA ASN A 336 -9.17 7.86 -7.06
C ASN A 336 -9.05 8.66 -5.76
N PHE A 337 -7.92 8.53 -5.06
CA PHE A 337 -7.70 9.14 -3.74
C PHE A 337 -7.79 10.67 -3.76
N TYR A 338 -7.24 11.29 -4.81
CA TYR A 338 -7.20 12.75 -4.91
C TYR A 338 -8.59 13.34 -5.08
N ILE A 339 -9.38 12.77 -6.00
CA ILE A 339 -10.74 13.23 -6.24
C ILE A 339 -11.67 12.85 -5.08
N GLN A 340 -11.40 11.72 -4.40
CA GLN A 340 -12.14 11.34 -3.20
C GLN A 340 -11.93 12.36 -2.07
N LEU A 341 -10.67 12.68 -1.74
CA LEU A 341 -10.38 13.67 -0.72
C LEU A 341 -10.90 15.06 -1.10
N LEU A 342 -10.84 15.40 -2.38
CA LEU A 342 -11.38 16.67 -2.87
C LEU A 342 -12.90 16.77 -2.62
N ALA A 343 -13.65 15.72 -2.93
CA ALA A 343 -15.11 15.69 -2.71
C ALA A 343 -15.48 15.54 -1.21
N GLU A 344 -14.79 14.66 -0.48
CA GLU A 344 -15.18 14.29 0.88
C GLU A 344 -14.56 15.20 1.96
N THR A 345 -13.37 15.81 1.73
CA THR A 345 -12.67 16.65 2.70
C THR A 345 -12.27 18.03 2.15
N GLY A 346 -12.74 18.34 0.95
CA GLY A 346 -12.50 19.62 0.27
C GLY A 346 -11.02 19.86 -0.06
N ILE A 347 -10.73 21.10 -0.46
CA ILE A 347 -9.36 21.52 -0.84
C ILE A 347 -8.40 21.41 0.36
N ILE A 348 -8.89 21.57 1.59
CA ILE A 348 -8.06 21.49 2.78
C ILE A 348 -7.56 20.06 2.98
N GLY A 349 -8.44 19.03 3.00
CA GLY A 349 -8.01 17.63 3.13
C GLY A 349 -7.21 17.13 1.93
N PHE A 350 -7.61 17.51 0.72
CA PHE A 350 -6.85 17.25 -0.50
C PHE A 350 -5.40 17.76 -0.42
N SER A 351 -5.20 18.95 0.16
CA SER A 351 -3.87 19.58 0.24
C SER A 351 -2.85 18.75 1.02
N PHE A 352 -3.28 17.92 1.98
CA PHE A 352 -2.36 17.02 2.72
C PHE A 352 -1.78 15.93 1.81
N LEU A 353 -2.61 15.29 0.99
CA LEU A 353 -2.13 14.26 0.05
C LEU A 353 -1.32 14.89 -1.08
N PHE A 354 -1.79 15.99 -1.65
CA PHE A 354 -1.11 16.72 -2.71
C PHE A 354 0.21 17.32 -2.23
N GLY A 355 0.24 17.88 -1.03
CA GLY A 355 1.47 18.35 -0.38
C GLY A 355 2.47 17.23 -0.13
N THR A 356 2.00 16.02 0.23
CA THR A 356 2.85 14.84 0.36
C THR A 356 3.46 14.45 -0.99
N LEU A 357 2.71 14.51 -2.09
CA LEU A 357 3.23 14.27 -3.44
C LEU A 357 4.30 15.30 -3.83
N ILE A 358 4.04 16.59 -3.60
CA ILE A 358 5.02 17.66 -3.87
C ILE A 358 6.30 17.43 -3.06
N TYR A 359 6.17 17.13 -1.76
CA TYR A 359 7.31 16.85 -0.91
C TYR A 359 8.09 15.61 -1.37
N PHE A 360 7.40 14.56 -1.79
CA PHE A 360 8.03 13.38 -2.38
C PHE A 360 8.84 13.72 -3.64
N ILE A 361 8.24 14.47 -4.57
CA ILE A 361 8.92 14.94 -5.80
C ILE A 361 10.17 15.75 -5.43
N TYR A 362 10.05 16.68 -4.48
CA TYR A 362 11.19 17.46 -3.99
C TYR A 362 12.34 16.59 -3.44
N GLU A 363 12.02 15.58 -2.60
CA GLU A 363 13.04 14.67 -2.06
C GLU A 363 13.71 13.82 -3.15
N ILE A 364 12.97 13.40 -4.18
CA ILE A 364 13.53 12.66 -5.32
C ILE A 364 14.44 13.57 -6.16
N LEU A 365 14.02 14.80 -6.46
CA LEU A 365 14.86 15.76 -7.19
C LEU A 365 16.13 16.11 -6.41
N ARG A 366 16.01 16.30 -5.10
CA ARG A 366 17.13 16.49 -4.18
C ARG A 366 18.08 15.29 -4.19
N PHE A 367 17.56 14.07 -4.18
CA PHE A 367 18.35 12.85 -4.28
C PHE A 367 19.09 12.77 -5.61
N ILE A 368 18.40 13.00 -6.74
CA ILE A 368 19.00 13.01 -8.09
C ILE A 368 20.13 14.03 -8.15
N LYS A 369 19.90 15.27 -7.71
CA LYS A 369 20.93 16.32 -7.67
C LYS A 369 22.15 15.88 -6.85
N ASN A 370 21.94 15.33 -5.65
CA ASN A 370 23.04 14.88 -4.81
C ASN A 370 23.80 13.70 -5.42
N LYS A 371 23.10 12.69 -5.96
CA LYS A 371 23.72 11.49 -6.53
C LYS A 371 24.52 11.79 -7.79
N TYR A 372 24.00 12.59 -8.72
CA TYR A 372 24.61 12.78 -10.05
C TYR A 372 25.46 14.04 -10.17
N ILE A 373 25.10 15.13 -9.48
CA ILE A 373 25.83 16.40 -9.53
C ILE A 373 26.86 16.46 -8.39
N ASN A 374 26.41 16.29 -7.14
CA ASN A 374 27.28 16.43 -5.97
C ASN A 374 28.08 15.14 -5.65
N LYS A 375 27.80 14.03 -6.35
CA LYS A 375 28.39 12.69 -6.12
C LYS A 375 28.27 12.21 -4.67
N LYS A 376 27.17 12.60 -3.98
CA LYS A 376 26.90 12.26 -2.59
C LYS A 376 25.64 11.39 -2.48
N ILE A 377 25.79 10.20 -1.89
CA ILE A 377 24.64 9.31 -1.63
C ILE A 377 23.96 9.78 -0.33
N ILE A 378 22.72 10.24 -0.44
CA ILE A 378 21.91 10.70 0.70
C ILE A 378 20.84 9.70 1.14
N PHE A 379 20.53 8.71 0.31
CA PHE A 379 19.60 7.63 0.62
C PHE A 379 20.27 6.27 0.42
N SER A 380 20.10 5.36 1.38
CA SER A 380 20.46 3.96 1.24
C SER A 380 19.52 3.23 0.27
N ASP A 381 19.92 2.08 -0.25
CA ASP A 381 19.08 1.24 -1.10
C ASP A 381 17.80 0.78 -0.37
N TYR A 382 17.90 0.51 0.94
CA TYR A 382 16.76 0.27 1.81
C TYR A 382 15.76 1.44 1.78
N HIS A 383 16.24 2.67 1.95
CA HIS A 383 15.42 3.87 1.93
C HIS A 383 14.74 4.08 0.56
N ILE A 384 15.45 3.80 -0.56
CA ILE A 384 14.89 3.90 -1.91
C ILE A 384 13.71 2.93 -2.09
N CYS A 385 13.84 1.70 -1.59
CA CYS A 385 12.73 0.74 -1.63
C CYS A 385 11.53 1.22 -0.79
N LEU A 386 11.75 1.85 0.37
CA LEU A 386 10.67 2.46 1.15
C LEU A 386 10.03 3.66 0.45
N LEU A 387 10.82 4.47 -0.27
CA LEU A 387 10.28 5.56 -1.10
C LEU A 387 9.45 5.01 -2.26
N SER A 388 9.76 3.83 -2.80
CA SER A 388 8.91 3.20 -3.81
C SER A 388 7.56 2.72 -3.25
N CYS A 389 7.50 2.31 -1.97
CA CYS A 389 6.23 2.05 -1.29
C CYS A 389 5.38 3.33 -1.21
N LEU A 390 6.01 4.46 -0.86
CA LEU A 390 5.32 5.75 -0.81
C LEU A 390 4.86 6.18 -2.21
N LEU A 391 5.71 6.05 -3.23
CA LEU A 391 5.39 6.38 -4.62
C LEU A 391 4.09 5.72 -5.09
N ILE A 392 3.96 4.38 -4.94
CA ILE A 392 2.75 3.67 -5.38
C ILE A 392 1.53 3.97 -4.50
N THR A 393 1.75 4.41 -3.26
CA THR A 393 0.67 4.81 -2.35
C THR A 393 0.06 6.15 -2.76
N ILE A 394 0.91 7.13 -3.13
CA ILE A 394 0.47 8.49 -3.47
C ILE A 394 0.36 8.73 -4.99
N TRP A 395 0.45 7.70 -5.82
CA TRP A 395 0.39 7.85 -7.28
C TRP A 395 -0.97 8.40 -7.74
N PRO A 396 -1.03 9.56 -8.41
CA PRO A 396 -2.30 10.22 -8.71
C PRO A 396 -3.05 9.60 -9.91
N LEU A 397 -2.31 9.02 -10.85
CA LEU A 397 -2.86 8.54 -12.13
C LEU A 397 -3.19 7.04 -12.08
N SER A 398 -4.05 6.66 -11.15
CA SER A 398 -4.52 5.27 -11.04
C SER A 398 -5.91 5.20 -10.42
N PRO A 399 -6.74 4.24 -10.84
CA PRO A 399 -7.86 3.82 -10.03
C PRO A 399 -7.37 3.20 -8.73
N ASN A 400 -7.99 3.56 -7.62
CA ASN A 400 -7.67 3.04 -6.30
C ASN A 400 -8.95 2.60 -5.57
N GLY A 401 -8.80 1.83 -4.50
CA GLY A 401 -9.88 1.58 -3.55
C GLY A 401 -10.27 2.84 -2.77
N ASN A 402 -11.12 2.69 -1.78
CA ASN A 402 -11.48 3.78 -0.87
C ASN A 402 -10.25 4.20 -0.04
N PHE A 403 -9.95 5.50 0.03
CA PHE A 403 -8.85 6.06 0.81
C PHE A 403 -8.91 5.66 2.30
N PHE A 404 -10.11 5.56 2.86
CA PHE A 404 -10.36 5.18 4.25
C PHE A 404 -10.58 3.67 4.46
N ASN A 405 -10.28 2.82 3.45
CA ASN A 405 -10.40 1.36 3.58
C ASN A 405 -9.37 0.81 4.58
N ASN A 406 -9.81 -0.05 5.51
CA ASN A 406 -8.99 -0.59 6.59
C ASN A 406 -7.67 -1.24 6.12
N MET A 407 -7.71 -2.05 5.05
CA MET A 407 -6.49 -2.66 4.51
C MET A 407 -5.51 -1.61 3.96
N LEU A 408 -6.02 -0.63 3.21
CA LEU A 408 -5.17 0.40 2.60
C LEU A 408 -4.55 1.33 3.64
N ILE A 409 -5.32 1.74 4.66
CA ILE A 409 -4.77 2.61 5.72
C ILE A 409 -3.70 1.90 6.56
N ILE A 410 -3.78 0.57 6.71
CA ILE A 410 -2.73 -0.22 7.36
C ILE A 410 -1.46 -0.23 6.50
N PHE A 411 -1.56 -0.35 5.16
CA PHE A 411 -0.39 -0.22 4.29
C PHE A 411 0.27 1.16 4.45
N TYR A 412 -0.53 2.25 4.47
CA TYR A 412 0.02 3.61 4.67
C TYR A 412 0.76 3.71 6.00
N SER A 413 0.17 3.15 7.06
CA SER A 413 0.78 3.14 8.39
C SER A 413 2.11 2.37 8.42
N LEU A 414 2.15 1.17 7.84
CA LEU A 414 3.38 0.38 7.74
C LEU A 414 4.46 1.13 6.96
N HIS A 415 4.15 1.60 5.74
CA HIS A 415 5.12 2.32 4.92
C HIS A 415 5.69 3.54 5.64
N MET A 416 4.84 4.31 6.32
CA MET A 416 5.27 5.47 7.10
C MET A 416 6.08 5.08 8.33
N GLY A 417 5.69 4.03 9.05
CA GLY A 417 6.40 3.54 10.23
C GLY A 417 7.85 3.16 9.92
N PHE A 418 8.07 2.49 8.79
CA PHE A 418 9.42 2.16 8.31
C PHE A 418 10.17 3.40 7.80
N LEU A 419 9.51 4.30 7.06
CA LEU A 419 10.13 5.52 6.52
C LEU A 419 10.60 6.49 7.60
N LEU A 420 9.90 6.58 8.73
CA LEU A 420 10.29 7.45 9.85
C LEU A 420 11.65 7.08 10.46
N LYS A 421 12.13 5.83 10.24
CA LYS A 421 13.45 5.33 10.68
C LYS A 421 14.32 4.90 9.49
N LYS A 422 14.59 5.85 8.62
CA LYS A 422 15.36 5.68 7.37
C LYS A 422 16.85 5.34 7.54
N ASN A 423 17.43 5.55 8.71
CA ASN A 423 18.85 5.37 8.99
C ASN A 423 19.14 4.08 9.78
N VAL A 424 18.47 3.00 9.43
CA VAL A 424 18.63 1.68 10.07
C VAL A 424 19.59 0.80 9.27
#